data_002b9b6104a704676f2741494edb2d5c
#
_entry.id   002b9b6104a704676f2741494edb2d5c
#
_cell.length_a   1.000
_cell.length_b   1.000
_cell.length_c   1.000
_cell.angle_alpha   90.00
_cell.angle_beta   90.00
_cell.angle_gamma   90.00
#
_symmetry.space_group_name_H-M   'P 1'
#
loop_
_entity.id
_entity.type
_entity.pdbx_description
1 polymer ?
#
loop_
_entity_poly.entity_id
_entity_poly.type
_entity_poly.pdbx_seq_one_letter_code
_entity_poly.pdbx_strand_id
1 'polypeptide(L)'
;MLAETLEQKKMKIRIVCIIALISILSSCQNTLNEGVAGKMSDTALLFCSAGENKPMDLLDFNESEMSKGNTSMSSANNQPIYGVLKGLVVGMNGIGYCLTSSPDAMAALEMERYKVIETSLISELSSPQGLTLSGNTIYILNDGDAATGPYISVYDVVGSNYTFKYHTKIMCKDGRMGNSIQVIGEYCYVGTDSGIDVYELSSGTYSRTIDTPAAVLDFLTDDSSLIVSLRDFGIGIYDTTIEMFTMMVEFPIGEKGQLVFGKDQLEVLAYSDSAVFSVNIMDGEYDVLFTGENISGVERSDFTRNLFVANKGGTNQIVLNVAGEILANFTAPEGEYVYVFVKKQQ
;
A
#
# COMPACT_ATOMS: atom_id res chain seq x y z
N MET A 1 27.91 37.75 -29.50
CA MET A 1 26.82 37.89 -28.52
C MET A 1 25.53 37.42 -29.18
N LEU A 2 25.17 36.17 -29.00
CA LEU A 2 23.97 35.58 -29.59
C LEU A 2 22.74 36.11 -28.83
N ALA A 3 21.84 36.75 -29.55
CA ALA A 3 20.56 37.21 -29.00
C ALA A 3 19.71 35.99 -28.59
N GLU A 4 19.43 35.89 -27.33
CA GLU A 4 18.51 34.89 -26.78
C GLU A 4 17.12 35.08 -27.41
N THR A 5 16.54 34.03 -27.99
CA THR A 5 15.23 34.14 -28.62
C THR A 5 14.14 34.42 -27.59
N LEU A 6 13.08 35.11 -27.99
CA LEU A 6 11.95 35.45 -27.12
C LEU A 6 11.34 34.23 -26.44
N GLU A 7 11.35 33.07 -27.12
CA GLU A 7 10.89 31.79 -26.61
C GLU A 7 11.77 31.22 -25.50
N GLN A 8 13.08 31.32 -25.62
CA GLN A 8 14.02 30.91 -24.55
C GLN A 8 13.88 31.78 -23.31
N LYS A 9 13.63 33.09 -23.45
CA LYS A 9 13.31 33.98 -22.32
C LYS A 9 11.98 33.57 -21.64
N LYS A 10 10.92 33.26 -22.40
CA LYS A 10 9.63 32.82 -21.85
C LYS A 10 9.76 31.47 -21.11
N MET A 11 10.55 30.56 -21.64
CA MET A 11 10.79 29.27 -20.99
C MET A 11 11.57 29.41 -19.68
N LYS A 12 12.62 30.24 -19.64
CA LYS A 12 13.36 30.50 -18.39
C LYS A 12 12.48 31.18 -17.34
N ILE A 13 11.61 32.11 -17.72
CA ILE A 13 10.67 32.75 -16.78
C ILE A 13 9.68 31.74 -16.22
N ARG A 14 9.14 30.84 -17.05
CA ARG A 14 8.24 29.77 -16.58
C ARG A 14 8.92 28.83 -15.59
N ILE A 15 10.14 28.40 -15.87
CA ILE A 15 10.92 27.53 -14.96
C ILE A 15 11.19 28.22 -13.63
N VAL A 16 11.59 29.49 -13.64
CA VAL A 16 11.82 30.28 -12.41
C VAL A 16 10.53 30.45 -11.62
N CYS A 17 9.39 30.68 -12.27
CA CYS A 17 8.09 30.79 -11.60
C CYS A 17 7.65 29.46 -10.98
N ILE A 18 7.89 28.32 -11.63
CA ILE A 18 7.57 26.98 -11.10
C ILE A 18 8.46 26.69 -9.88
N ILE A 19 9.77 26.95 -9.96
CA ILE A 19 10.69 26.74 -8.83
C ILE A 19 10.32 27.66 -7.66
N ALA A 20 9.93 28.91 -7.92
CA ALA A 20 9.47 29.82 -6.88
C ALA A 20 8.14 29.38 -6.25
N LEU A 21 7.22 28.79 -7.03
CA LEU A 21 5.96 28.26 -6.51
C LEU A 21 6.19 27.05 -5.62
N ILE A 22 7.07 26.14 -6.03
CA ILE A 22 7.45 24.95 -5.24
C ILE A 22 8.13 25.36 -3.94
N SER A 23 9.02 26.35 -3.96
CA SER A 23 9.68 26.83 -2.73
C SER A 23 8.72 27.57 -1.79
N ILE A 24 7.69 28.23 -2.30
CA ILE A 24 6.65 28.85 -1.46
C ILE A 24 5.73 27.79 -0.85
N LEU A 25 5.37 26.77 -1.60
CA LEU A 25 4.54 25.67 -1.10
C LEU A 25 5.30 24.84 -0.04
N SER A 26 6.57 24.56 -0.23
CA SER A 26 7.39 23.86 0.76
C SER A 26 7.65 24.69 2.02
N SER A 27 7.78 26.04 1.90
CA SER A 27 7.92 26.91 3.08
C SER A 27 6.60 27.09 3.85
N CYS A 28 5.44 27.03 3.18
CA CYS A 28 4.15 27.06 3.86
C CYS A 28 3.85 25.76 4.63
N GLN A 29 4.31 24.62 4.14
CA GLN A 29 4.18 23.36 4.91
C GLN A 29 5.03 23.36 6.17
N ASN A 30 6.24 23.93 6.14
CA ASN A 30 7.10 24.00 7.33
C ASN A 30 6.61 25.01 8.38
N THR A 31 5.94 26.10 8.00
CA THR A 31 5.43 27.10 8.96
C THR A 31 4.09 26.74 9.60
N LEU A 32 3.31 25.84 8.99
CA LEU A 32 2.06 25.34 9.59
C LEU A 32 2.31 24.27 10.66
N ASN A 33 3.45 23.60 10.64
CA ASN A 33 3.79 22.55 11.61
C ASN A 33 4.44 23.08 12.91
N GLU A 34 4.90 24.32 12.97
CA GLU A 34 5.51 24.89 14.19
C GLU A 34 4.50 25.46 15.20
N GLY A 35 3.22 25.51 14.87
CA GLY A 35 2.17 26.17 15.69
C GLY A 35 1.27 25.28 16.52
N VAL A 36 1.31 23.95 16.36
CA VAL A 36 0.48 23.01 17.13
C VAL A 36 1.38 21.97 17.78
N ALA A 37 2.02 22.35 18.86
CA ALA A 37 2.69 21.42 19.77
C ALA A 37 1.67 20.62 20.62
N GLY A 38 0.73 19.93 19.96
CA GLY A 38 0.11 18.74 20.50
C GLY A 38 1.13 17.62 20.33
N LYS A 39 1.43 16.87 21.38
CA LYS A 39 2.29 15.68 21.29
C LYS A 39 1.79 14.79 20.15
N MET A 40 2.46 14.85 18.99
CA MET A 40 2.26 13.88 17.94
C MET A 40 2.70 12.54 18.49
N SER A 41 1.81 11.57 18.59
CA SER A 41 2.19 10.24 19.02
C SER A 41 2.74 9.50 17.79
N ASP A 42 4.06 9.35 17.75
CA ASP A 42 4.78 8.53 16.79
C ASP A 42 4.43 7.07 17.06
N THR A 43 3.39 6.57 16.43
CA THR A 43 2.91 5.21 16.67
C THR A 43 2.86 4.43 15.37
N ALA A 44 3.65 3.39 15.29
CA ALA A 44 3.52 2.37 14.26
C ALA A 44 2.51 1.32 14.71
N LEU A 45 1.70 0.86 13.80
CA LEU A 45 0.74 -0.22 14.03
C LEU A 45 1.25 -1.50 13.37
N LEU A 46 1.35 -2.54 14.15
CA LEU A 46 1.75 -3.86 13.71
C LEU A 46 0.55 -4.79 13.77
N PHE A 47 0.05 -5.20 12.60
CA PHE A 47 -0.99 -6.21 12.50
C PHE A 47 -0.36 -7.59 12.48
N CYS A 48 -0.79 -8.45 13.39
CA CYS A 48 -0.33 -9.81 13.51
C CYS A 48 -1.49 -10.78 13.29
N SER A 49 -1.41 -11.58 12.23
CA SER A 49 -2.35 -12.67 11.98
C SER A 49 -1.80 -13.97 12.52
N ALA A 50 -2.46 -14.56 13.50
CA ALA A 50 -2.07 -15.84 14.10
C ALA A 50 -2.44 -17.07 13.23
N GLY A 51 -2.98 -16.84 12.02
CA GLY A 51 -3.35 -17.87 11.06
C GLY A 51 -4.86 -18.05 10.90
N GLU A 52 -5.23 -19.11 10.20
CA GLU A 52 -6.63 -19.41 9.85
C GLU A 52 -7.53 -19.50 11.08
N ASN A 53 -8.69 -18.86 11.02
CA ASN A 53 -9.72 -18.85 12.07
C ASN A 53 -9.23 -18.39 13.46
N LYS A 54 -8.06 -17.74 13.54
CA LYS A 54 -7.58 -17.13 14.77
C LYS A 54 -7.79 -15.63 14.74
N PRO A 55 -7.99 -14.99 15.92
CA PRO A 55 -8.12 -13.54 15.99
C PRO A 55 -6.80 -12.87 15.59
N MET A 56 -6.91 -11.74 14.90
CA MET A 56 -5.76 -10.86 14.66
C MET A 56 -5.44 -10.05 15.91
N ASP A 57 -4.17 -9.87 16.17
CA ASP A 57 -3.65 -8.95 17.17
C ASP A 57 -3.12 -7.67 16.51
N LEU A 58 -3.22 -6.58 17.25
CA LEU A 58 -2.68 -5.28 16.89
C LEU A 58 -1.75 -4.83 18.01
N LEU A 59 -0.53 -4.54 17.65
CA LEU A 59 0.43 -3.90 18.53
C LEU A 59 0.62 -2.45 18.09
N ASP A 60 0.66 -1.56 19.06
CA ASP A 60 1.18 -0.22 18.85
C ASP A 60 2.65 -0.15 19.30
N PHE A 61 3.44 0.58 18.55
CA PHE A 61 4.83 0.85 18.85
C PHE A 61 5.03 2.36 18.97
N ASN A 62 5.42 2.82 20.16
CA ASN A 62 5.71 4.22 20.38
C ASN A 62 7.15 4.52 19.94
N GLU A 63 7.29 5.23 18.83
CA GLU A 63 8.58 5.62 18.26
C GLU A 63 9.40 6.51 19.18
N SER A 64 8.76 7.45 19.88
CA SER A 64 9.47 8.40 20.74
C SER A 64 10.07 7.73 21.99
N GLU A 65 9.48 6.63 22.45
CA GLU A 65 9.94 5.87 23.60
C GLU A 65 10.69 4.58 23.20
N MET A 66 10.73 4.26 21.91
CA MET A 66 11.24 3.00 21.36
C MET A 66 10.68 1.77 22.11
N SER A 67 9.41 1.85 22.46
CA SER A 67 8.72 0.84 23.25
C SER A 67 7.47 0.33 22.56
N LYS A 68 7.18 -0.97 22.75
CA LYS A 68 5.92 -1.56 22.29
C LYS A 68 4.83 -1.38 23.34
N GLY A 69 3.65 -0.95 22.91
CA GLY A 69 2.43 -1.06 23.69
C GLY A 69 1.86 -2.49 23.67
N ASN A 70 0.89 -2.75 24.51
CA ASN A 70 0.20 -4.04 24.59
C ASN A 70 -1.28 -3.91 24.20
N THR A 71 -1.58 -3.12 23.19
CA THR A 71 -2.97 -2.95 22.75
C THR A 71 -3.35 -4.12 21.88
N SER A 72 -4.12 -5.06 22.43
CA SER A 72 -4.72 -6.12 21.61
C SER A 72 -6.06 -5.64 21.06
N MET A 73 -6.31 -5.88 19.78
CA MET A 73 -7.63 -5.59 19.16
C MET A 73 -8.75 -6.35 19.88
N SER A 74 -8.47 -7.54 20.41
CA SER A 74 -9.42 -8.35 21.16
C SER A 74 -9.78 -7.72 22.53
N SER A 75 -8.89 -6.95 23.14
CA SER A 75 -9.15 -6.29 24.43
C SER A 75 -9.85 -4.92 24.29
N ALA A 76 -9.66 -4.24 23.16
CA ALA A 76 -10.29 -2.94 22.90
C ALA A 76 -11.72 -3.05 22.35
N ASN A 77 -12.08 -4.21 21.79
CA ASN A 77 -13.34 -4.40 21.08
C ASN A 77 -13.91 -5.81 21.34
N ASN A 78 -15.22 -5.89 21.52
CA ASN A 78 -15.94 -7.15 21.64
C ASN A 78 -16.08 -7.92 20.29
N GLN A 79 -15.41 -7.46 19.24
CA GLN A 79 -15.49 -8.03 17.89
C GLN A 79 -14.08 -8.15 17.30
N PRO A 80 -13.40 -9.27 17.50
CA PRO A 80 -12.12 -9.51 16.88
C PRO A 80 -12.26 -9.73 15.36
N ILE A 81 -11.24 -9.34 14.60
CA ILE A 81 -11.09 -9.74 13.20
C ILE A 81 -10.38 -11.09 13.20
N TYR A 82 -10.91 -12.03 12.43
CA TYR A 82 -10.36 -13.38 12.31
C TYR A 82 -9.76 -13.61 10.92
N GLY A 83 -8.81 -14.52 10.86
CA GLY A 83 -8.27 -15.04 9.61
C GLY A 83 -6.91 -14.48 9.24
N VAL A 84 -6.49 -14.77 8.02
CA VAL A 84 -5.22 -14.32 7.44
C VAL A 84 -5.43 -13.01 6.73
N LEU A 85 -4.66 -11.98 7.10
CA LEU A 85 -4.71 -10.67 6.45
C LEU A 85 -4.27 -10.78 4.99
N LYS A 86 -5.12 -10.32 4.08
CA LYS A 86 -4.87 -10.27 2.64
C LYS A 86 -4.64 -8.85 2.12
N GLY A 87 -5.08 -7.87 2.87
CA GLY A 87 -4.83 -6.48 2.54
C GLY A 87 -5.47 -5.52 3.54
N LEU A 88 -4.92 -4.33 3.58
CA LEU A 88 -5.41 -3.20 4.37
C LEU A 88 -5.28 -1.94 3.53
N VAL A 89 -6.37 -1.21 3.36
CA VAL A 89 -6.37 0.11 2.75
C VAL A 89 -6.99 1.12 3.71
N VAL A 90 -6.47 2.33 3.73
CA VAL A 90 -6.97 3.40 4.60
C VAL A 90 -7.57 4.49 3.74
N GLY A 91 -8.86 4.76 3.97
CA GLY A 91 -9.56 5.85 3.30
C GLY A 91 -9.17 7.22 3.87
N MET A 92 -9.44 8.28 3.12
CA MET A 92 -9.22 9.67 3.54
C MET A 92 -9.98 10.07 4.81
N ASN A 93 -11.00 9.30 5.17
CA ASN A 93 -11.79 9.47 6.40
C ASN A 93 -11.13 8.84 7.66
N GLY A 94 -9.90 8.31 7.55
CA GLY A 94 -9.20 7.65 8.66
C GLY A 94 -9.75 6.26 9.00
N ILE A 95 -10.59 5.69 8.14
CA ILE A 95 -11.10 4.32 8.28
C ILE A 95 -10.22 3.36 7.50
N GLY A 96 -9.70 2.34 8.18
CA GLY A 96 -9.02 1.21 7.57
C GLY A 96 -10.02 0.14 7.14
N TYR A 97 -9.86 -0.39 5.94
CA TYR A 97 -10.63 -1.53 5.43
C TYR A 97 -9.70 -2.72 5.32
N CYS A 98 -10.01 -3.73 6.11
CA CYS A 98 -9.20 -4.93 6.25
C CYS A 98 -9.89 -6.08 5.52
N LEU A 99 -9.14 -6.81 4.71
CA LEU A 99 -9.58 -8.00 4.01
C LEU A 99 -8.88 -9.23 4.60
N THR A 100 -9.65 -10.26 4.90
CA THR A 100 -9.09 -11.52 5.40
C THR A 100 -9.54 -12.74 4.57
N SER A 101 -8.77 -13.79 4.66
CA SER A 101 -9.16 -15.12 4.22
C SER A 101 -9.16 -16.09 5.41
N SER A 102 -9.94 -17.18 5.31
CA SER A 102 -10.04 -18.23 6.35
C SER A 102 -10.42 -17.69 7.76
N PRO A 103 -11.57 -17.02 7.92
CA PRO A 103 -12.68 -16.87 6.97
C PRO A 103 -12.53 -15.69 6.00
N ASP A 104 -13.20 -15.79 4.85
CA ASP A 104 -13.29 -14.70 3.90
C ASP A 104 -14.20 -13.60 4.47
N ALA A 105 -13.60 -12.47 4.85
CA ALA A 105 -14.30 -11.40 5.53
C ALA A 105 -13.70 -10.03 5.23
N MET A 106 -14.51 -9.00 5.43
CA MET A 106 -14.06 -7.60 5.49
C MET A 106 -14.36 -7.00 6.86
N ALA A 107 -13.51 -6.09 7.29
CA ALA A 107 -13.72 -5.29 8.49
C ALA A 107 -13.42 -3.82 8.23
N ALA A 108 -14.19 -2.93 8.88
CA ALA A 108 -13.92 -1.50 8.95
C ALA A 108 -13.38 -1.15 10.34
N LEU A 109 -12.25 -0.43 10.37
CA LEU A 109 -11.53 -0.04 11.57
C LEU A 109 -11.40 1.47 11.66
N GLU A 110 -11.75 2.05 12.80
CA GLU A 110 -11.37 3.41 13.17
C GLU A 110 -9.89 3.41 13.56
N MET A 111 -9.02 3.87 12.66
CA MET A 111 -7.57 3.73 12.82
C MET A 111 -7.03 4.53 14.01
N GLU A 112 -7.63 5.68 14.34
CA GLU A 112 -7.20 6.49 15.50
C GLU A 112 -7.43 5.82 16.85
N ARG A 113 -8.52 5.02 16.97
CA ARG A 113 -8.93 4.40 18.23
C ARG A 113 -8.74 2.89 18.25
N TYR A 114 -8.21 2.34 17.16
CA TYR A 114 -8.02 0.89 16.96
C TYR A 114 -9.33 0.11 17.14
N LYS A 115 -10.44 0.74 16.77
CA LYS A 115 -11.77 0.19 17.01
C LYS A 115 -12.31 -0.46 15.76
N VAL A 116 -12.68 -1.74 15.86
CA VAL A 116 -13.49 -2.40 14.83
C VAL A 116 -14.88 -1.82 14.87
N ILE A 117 -15.34 -1.25 13.76
CA ILE A 117 -16.67 -0.67 13.61
C ILE A 117 -17.63 -1.71 13.05
N GLU A 118 -17.18 -2.42 12.02
CA GLU A 118 -17.95 -3.42 11.29
C GLU A 118 -17.06 -4.64 11.01
N THR A 119 -17.64 -5.82 11.09
CA THR A 119 -17.02 -7.06 10.61
C THR A 119 -18.09 -7.90 9.93
N SER A 120 -17.89 -8.23 8.68
CA SER A 120 -18.83 -8.98 7.88
C SER A 120 -18.17 -10.18 7.22
N LEU A 121 -18.71 -11.37 7.48
CA LEU A 121 -18.46 -12.51 6.63
C LEU A 121 -19.17 -12.29 5.32
N ILE A 122 -18.47 -12.46 4.21
CA ILE A 122 -18.96 -12.08 2.90
C ILE A 122 -19.00 -13.31 1.99
N SER A 123 -20.21 -13.74 1.66
CA SER A 123 -20.46 -14.93 0.85
C SER A 123 -20.03 -14.81 -0.61
N GLU A 124 -19.88 -13.56 -1.08
CA GLU A 124 -19.46 -13.24 -2.46
C GLU A 124 -17.94 -13.19 -2.63
N LEU A 125 -17.18 -13.43 -1.58
CA LEU A 125 -15.72 -13.61 -1.67
C LEU A 125 -15.41 -15.10 -1.84
N SER A 126 -14.34 -15.38 -2.57
CA SER A 126 -13.79 -16.73 -2.71
C SER A 126 -12.28 -16.65 -2.92
N SER A 127 -11.52 -17.03 -1.90
CA SER A 127 -10.06 -16.92 -1.90
C SER A 127 -9.57 -15.50 -2.24
N PRO A 128 -9.93 -14.47 -1.45
CA PRO A 128 -9.53 -13.10 -1.75
C PRO A 128 -8.01 -12.95 -1.68
N GLN A 129 -7.43 -12.17 -2.60
CA GLN A 129 -5.99 -11.99 -2.74
C GLN A 129 -5.53 -10.56 -2.44
N GLY A 130 -6.36 -9.57 -2.70
CA GLY A 130 -6.02 -8.18 -2.48
C GLY A 130 -7.23 -7.25 -2.62
N LEU A 131 -7.07 -6.02 -2.16
CA LEU A 131 -8.11 -5.00 -2.28
C LEU A 131 -7.52 -3.64 -2.62
N THR A 132 -8.35 -2.81 -3.24
CA THR A 132 -8.10 -1.39 -3.42
C THR A 132 -9.38 -0.58 -3.14
N LEU A 133 -9.20 0.69 -2.78
CA LEU A 133 -10.27 1.63 -2.47
C LEU A 133 -10.26 2.80 -3.46
N SER A 134 -11.41 3.10 -4.06
CA SER A 134 -11.59 4.30 -4.86
C SER A 134 -12.86 5.02 -4.39
N GLY A 135 -12.69 6.20 -3.80
CA GLY A 135 -13.79 6.91 -3.14
C GLY A 135 -14.38 6.08 -1.99
N ASN A 136 -15.66 5.71 -2.11
CA ASN A 136 -16.36 4.84 -1.18
C ASN A 136 -16.59 3.42 -1.72
N THR A 137 -15.89 3.04 -2.77
CA THR A 137 -16.05 1.73 -3.41
C THR A 137 -14.78 0.89 -3.22
N ILE A 138 -14.95 -0.32 -2.69
CA ILE A 138 -13.88 -1.30 -2.51
C ILE A 138 -13.95 -2.32 -3.64
N TYR A 139 -12.81 -2.58 -4.24
CA TYR A 139 -12.60 -3.59 -5.27
C TYR A 139 -11.71 -4.69 -4.70
N ILE A 140 -12.17 -5.94 -4.78
CA ILE A 140 -11.49 -7.10 -4.19
C ILE A 140 -11.21 -8.11 -5.28
N LEU A 141 -9.94 -8.44 -5.45
CA LEU A 141 -9.49 -9.50 -6.32
C LEU A 141 -9.69 -10.86 -5.63
N ASN A 142 -10.34 -11.79 -6.31
CA ASN A 142 -10.60 -13.15 -5.83
C ASN A 142 -10.05 -14.15 -6.84
N ASP A 143 -9.47 -15.24 -6.35
CA ASP A 143 -9.08 -16.38 -7.20
C ASP A 143 -10.30 -17.19 -7.64
N GLY A 144 -11.39 -17.08 -6.89
CA GLY A 144 -12.58 -17.88 -7.17
C GLY A 144 -12.39 -19.36 -6.84
N ASP A 145 -13.27 -20.17 -7.37
CA ASP A 145 -13.21 -21.62 -7.31
C ASP A 145 -13.17 -22.24 -8.73
N ALA A 146 -13.05 -23.54 -8.82
CA ALA A 146 -12.98 -24.23 -10.10
C ALA A 146 -14.20 -24.01 -11.03
N ALA A 147 -15.33 -23.56 -10.48
CA ALA A 147 -16.55 -23.31 -11.24
C ALA A 147 -16.69 -21.84 -11.65
N THR A 148 -16.22 -20.93 -10.82
CA THR A 148 -16.36 -19.47 -11.04
C THR A 148 -15.14 -18.86 -11.70
N GLY A 149 -13.94 -19.37 -11.43
CA GLY A 149 -12.68 -18.76 -11.84
C GLY A 149 -12.43 -17.39 -11.17
N PRO A 150 -11.32 -16.72 -11.48
CA PRO A 150 -10.96 -15.44 -10.89
C PRO A 150 -11.90 -14.29 -11.27
N TYR A 151 -12.15 -13.40 -10.31
CA TYR A 151 -13.04 -12.24 -10.50
C TYR A 151 -12.72 -11.11 -9.52
N ILE A 152 -13.22 -9.91 -9.84
CA ILE A 152 -13.19 -8.74 -8.98
C ILE A 152 -14.58 -8.56 -8.38
N SER A 153 -14.70 -8.57 -7.06
CA SER A 153 -15.93 -8.17 -6.36
C SER A 153 -15.90 -6.68 -6.08
N VAL A 154 -17.03 -6.02 -6.28
CA VAL A 154 -17.19 -4.58 -6.07
C VAL A 154 -18.20 -4.34 -4.94
N TYR A 155 -17.80 -3.56 -3.94
CA TYR A 155 -18.63 -3.22 -2.78
C TYR A 155 -18.69 -1.71 -2.56
N ASP A 156 -19.89 -1.19 -2.34
CA ASP A 156 -20.06 0.16 -1.85
C ASP A 156 -20.00 0.18 -0.32
N VAL A 157 -19.26 1.11 0.24
CA VAL A 157 -19.24 1.37 1.68
C VAL A 157 -20.33 2.40 1.98
N VAL A 158 -21.36 2.01 2.72
CA VAL A 158 -22.54 2.83 2.93
C VAL A 158 -22.80 3.14 4.41
N GLY A 159 -23.30 4.34 4.65
CA GLY A 159 -23.73 4.80 5.97
C GLY A 159 -22.56 5.09 6.93
N SER A 160 -22.93 5.55 8.14
CA SER A 160 -21.97 5.86 9.22
C SER A 160 -21.38 4.62 9.91
N ASN A 161 -21.96 3.46 9.65
CA ASN A 161 -21.49 2.17 10.18
C ASN A 161 -20.56 1.44 9.20
N TYR A 162 -20.26 2.05 8.05
CA TYR A 162 -19.36 1.49 7.02
C TYR A 162 -19.78 0.09 6.56
N THR A 163 -21.09 -0.13 6.38
CA THR A 163 -21.63 -1.41 5.93
C THR A 163 -21.20 -1.69 4.48
N PHE A 164 -20.75 -2.91 4.22
CA PHE A 164 -20.33 -3.36 2.90
C PHE A 164 -21.53 -3.84 2.10
N LYS A 165 -21.89 -3.12 1.05
CA LYS A 165 -22.99 -3.48 0.16
C LYS A 165 -22.43 -3.99 -1.16
N TYR A 166 -22.67 -5.27 -1.44
CA TYR A 166 -22.30 -5.86 -2.73
C TYR A 166 -22.97 -5.10 -3.88
N HIS A 167 -22.17 -4.73 -4.87
CA HIS A 167 -22.63 -4.00 -6.05
C HIS A 167 -22.64 -4.92 -7.28
N THR A 168 -21.48 -5.49 -7.66
CA THR A 168 -21.33 -6.33 -8.84
C THR A 168 -20.06 -7.16 -8.77
N LYS A 169 -19.85 -8.02 -9.79
CA LYS A 169 -18.56 -8.65 -10.03
C LYS A 169 -18.14 -8.53 -11.48
N ILE A 170 -16.83 -8.44 -11.69
CA ILE A 170 -16.19 -8.35 -12.98
C ILE A 170 -15.35 -9.63 -13.16
N MET A 171 -15.63 -10.41 -14.20
CA MET A 171 -14.88 -11.64 -14.45
C MET A 171 -13.50 -11.34 -15.02
N CYS A 172 -12.47 -11.98 -14.48
CA CYS A 172 -11.13 -11.86 -15.02
C CYS A 172 -11.03 -12.54 -16.40
N LYS A 173 -10.25 -11.94 -17.28
CA LYS A 173 -10.09 -12.41 -18.66
C LYS A 173 -9.49 -13.81 -18.69
N ASP A 174 -10.12 -14.69 -19.46
CA ASP A 174 -9.64 -16.05 -19.75
C ASP A 174 -9.32 -16.87 -18.47
N GLY A 175 -9.93 -16.53 -17.32
CA GLY A 175 -9.65 -17.19 -16.03
C GLY A 175 -8.24 -16.93 -15.50
N ARG A 176 -7.62 -15.81 -15.87
CA ARG A 176 -6.28 -15.44 -15.36
C ARG A 176 -6.36 -15.02 -13.91
N MET A 177 -5.51 -15.62 -13.09
CA MET A 177 -5.33 -15.22 -11.69
C MET A 177 -4.58 -13.89 -11.65
N GLY A 178 -5.02 -13.00 -10.77
CA GLY A 178 -4.34 -11.75 -10.50
C GLY A 178 -3.53 -11.82 -9.21
N ASN A 179 -2.41 -11.09 -9.18
CA ASN A 179 -1.54 -10.98 -8.02
C ASN A 179 -1.82 -9.70 -7.22
N SER A 180 -2.26 -8.64 -7.90
CA SER A 180 -2.51 -7.33 -7.31
C SER A 180 -3.61 -6.58 -8.07
N ILE A 181 -4.24 -5.60 -7.43
CA ILE A 181 -5.33 -4.82 -7.99
C ILE A 181 -5.20 -3.34 -7.62
N GLN A 182 -5.44 -2.45 -8.60
CA GLN A 182 -5.47 -1.00 -8.38
C GLN A 182 -6.53 -0.33 -9.25
N VAL A 183 -7.13 0.74 -8.75
CA VAL A 183 -8.09 1.56 -9.51
C VAL A 183 -7.54 2.97 -9.71
N ILE A 184 -7.55 3.45 -10.95
CA ILE A 184 -7.23 4.83 -11.32
C ILE A 184 -8.29 5.34 -12.28
N GLY A 185 -9.00 6.40 -11.90
CA GLY A 185 -10.06 6.98 -12.70
C GLY A 185 -11.18 5.98 -12.97
N GLU A 186 -11.44 5.73 -14.25
CA GLU A 186 -12.51 4.83 -14.72
C GLU A 186 -12.01 3.40 -15.01
N TYR A 187 -10.76 3.09 -14.67
CA TYR A 187 -10.16 1.80 -14.98
C TYR A 187 -9.68 1.05 -13.74
N CYS A 188 -9.87 -0.25 -13.78
CA CYS A 188 -9.30 -1.19 -12.83
C CYS A 188 -8.15 -1.95 -13.50
N TYR A 189 -7.01 -1.96 -12.85
CA TYR A 189 -5.77 -2.61 -13.29
C TYR A 189 -5.54 -3.84 -12.43
N VAL A 190 -5.34 -4.98 -13.06
CA VAL A 190 -5.05 -6.27 -12.40
C VAL A 190 -3.69 -6.75 -12.86
N GLY A 191 -2.76 -6.86 -11.93
CA GLY A 191 -1.44 -7.43 -12.18
C GLY A 191 -1.54 -8.94 -12.30
N THR A 192 -0.97 -9.50 -13.36
CA THR A 192 -0.97 -10.93 -13.65
C THR A 192 0.43 -11.43 -14.00
N ASP A 193 0.59 -12.74 -14.13
CA ASP A 193 1.86 -13.32 -14.61
C ASP A 193 2.17 -12.97 -16.08
N SER A 194 1.20 -12.43 -16.81
CA SER A 194 1.34 -12.11 -18.24
C SER A 194 1.35 -10.62 -18.54
N GLY A 195 1.29 -9.75 -17.53
CA GLY A 195 1.20 -8.31 -17.70
C GLY A 195 0.09 -7.68 -16.84
N ILE A 196 -0.43 -6.53 -17.26
CA ILE A 196 -1.48 -5.81 -16.57
C ILE A 196 -2.77 -5.89 -17.37
N ASP A 197 -3.78 -6.59 -16.88
CA ASP A 197 -5.11 -6.60 -17.48
C ASP A 197 -5.90 -5.38 -17.01
N VAL A 198 -6.50 -4.65 -17.95
CA VAL A 198 -7.24 -3.42 -17.73
C VAL A 198 -8.73 -3.65 -17.97
N TYR A 199 -9.55 -3.24 -17.01
CA TYR A 199 -11.01 -3.33 -17.06
C TYR A 199 -11.63 -1.95 -16.97
N GLU A 200 -12.64 -1.68 -17.81
CA GLU A 200 -13.43 -0.47 -17.71
C GLU A 200 -14.51 -0.65 -16.62
N LEU A 201 -14.53 0.22 -15.62
CA LEU A 201 -15.42 0.10 -14.45
C LEU A 201 -16.89 0.33 -14.81
N SER A 202 -17.17 1.24 -15.76
CA SER A 202 -18.54 1.59 -16.16
C SER A 202 -19.28 0.43 -16.83
N SER A 203 -18.57 -0.38 -17.60
CA SER A 203 -19.10 -1.55 -18.31
C SER A 203 -18.84 -2.88 -17.61
N GLY A 204 -17.88 -2.92 -16.71
CA GLY A 204 -17.41 -4.14 -16.07
C GLY A 204 -16.72 -5.10 -17.07
N THR A 205 -16.15 -4.57 -18.16
CA THR A 205 -15.57 -5.40 -19.22
C THR A 205 -14.06 -5.23 -19.32
N TYR A 206 -13.40 -6.32 -19.75
CA TYR A 206 -11.99 -6.27 -20.14
C TYR A 206 -11.79 -5.30 -21.32
N SER A 207 -10.79 -4.44 -21.21
CA SER A 207 -10.41 -3.47 -22.24
C SER A 207 -9.17 -3.93 -23.02
N ARG A 208 -8.05 -4.10 -22.32
CA ARG A 208 -6.76 -4.47 -22.93
C ARG A 208 -5.81 -5.11 -21.90
N THR A 209 -4.71 -5.67 -22.39
CA THR A 209 -3.55 -6.03 -21.59
C THR A 209 -2.39 -5.09 -21.91
N ILE A 210 -1.69 -4.61 -20.91
CA ILE A 210 -0.43 -3.88 -21.01
C ILE A 210 0.69 -4.90 -20.82
N ASP A 211 1.55 -5.03 -21.81
CA ASP A 211 2.68 -5.96 -21.76
C ASP A 211 3.73 -5.48 -20.76
N THR A 212 4.25 -6.41 -19.98
CA THR A 212 5.36 -6.18 -19.03
C THR A 212 6.48 -7.20 -19.26
N PRO A 213 7.74 -6.85 -18.94
CA PRO A 213 8.87 -7.77 -19.13
C PRO A 213 8.83 -8.99 -18.19
N ALA A 214 8.07 -8.92 -17.11
CA ALA A 214 7.93 -9.99 -16.12
C ALA A 214 6.54 -9.96 -15.47
N ALA A 215 6.22 -10.98 -14.67
CA ALA A 215 4.99 -11.05 -13.91
C ALA A 215 4.85 -9.85 -12.96
N VAL A 216 3.66 -9.28 -12.91
CA VAL A 216 3.33 -8.19 -12.00
C VAL A 216 3.01 -8.76 -10.63
N LEU A 217 3.68 -8.26 -9.59
CA LEU A 217 3.51 -8.71 -8.21
C LEU A 217 2.67 -7.77 -7.38
N ASP A 218 2.88 -6.46 -7.52
CA ASP A 218 2.21 -5.45 -6.73
C ASP A 218 2.10 -4.12 -7.45
N PHE A 219 1.18 -3.27 -6.97
CA PHE A 219 0.94 -1.92 -7.47
C PHE A 219 1.00 -0.89 -6.35
N LEU A 220 1.54 0.27 -6.71
CA LEU A 220 1.40 1.52 -5.97
C LEU A 220 0.96 2.61 -6.95
N THR A 221 0.20 3.60 -6.52
CA THR A 221 -0.28 4.68 -7.41
C THR A 221 -0.11 6.06 -6.79
N ASP A 222 0.18 7.03 -7.65
CA ASP A 222 0.25 8.45 -7.35
C ASP A 222 -0.82 9.28 -8.08
N ASP A 223 -2.03 8.77 -8.25
CA ASP A 223 -3.18 9.34 -8.97
C ASP A 223 -3.13 9.21 -10.50
N SER A 224 -1.97 9.31 -11.15
CA SER A 224 -1.83 9.27 -12.61
C SER A 224 -0.90 8.17 -13.13
N SER A 225 -0.10 7.61 -12.24
CA SER A 225 0.87 6.57 -12.60
C SER A 225 0.68 5.31 -11.77
N LEU A 226 0.91 4.17 -12.41
CA LEU A 226 1.10 2.90 -11.73
C LEU A 226 2.60 2.65 -11.54
N ILE A 227 3.02 2.48 -10.32
CA ILE A 227 4.32 1.94 -9.99
C ILE A 227 4.12 0.44 -9.82
N VAL A 228 4.84 -0.35 -10.59
CA VAL A 228 4.58 -1.78 -10.77
C VAL A 228 5.78 -2.56 -10.30
N SER A 229 5.60 -3.47 -9.35
CA SER A 229 6.62 -4.45 -8.97
C SER A 229 6.60 -5.62 -9.96
N LEU A 230 7.78 -5.99 -10.48
CA LEU A 230 7.97 -6.99 -11.51
C LEU A 230 8.89 -8.11 -11.01
N ARG A 231 8.41 -9.35 -11.07
CA ARG A 231 9.12 -10.55 -10.56
C ARG A 231 10.54 -10.65 -11.13
N ASP A 232 11.54 -10.77 -10.25
CA ASP A 232 12.95 -10.93 -10.61
C ASP A 232 13.53 -9.83 -11.53
N PHE A 233 12.78 -8.73 -11.71
CA PHE A 233 13.18 -7.63 -12.57
C PHE A 233 13.45 -6.35 -11.77
N GLY A 234 12.50 -5.89 -10.96
CA GLY A 234 12.54 -4.61 -10.25
C GLY A 234 11.22 -3.88 -10.29
N ILE A 235 11.23 -2.60 -10.68
CA ILE A 235 9.99 -1.82 -10.83
C ILE A 235 9.87 -1.18 -12.21
N GLY A 236 8.61 -0.91 -12.59
CA GLY A 236 8.24 -0.08 -13.75
C GLY A 236 7.32 1.05 -13.34
N ILE A 237 7.40 2.19 -14.01
CA ILE A 237 6.49 3.31 -13.84
C ILE A 237 5.69 3.47 -15.13
N TYR A 238 4.40 3.20 -15.06
CA TYR A 238 3.47 3.32 -16.18
C TYR A 238 2.61 4.57 -16.01
N ASP A 239 2.72 5.52 -16.93
CA ASP A 239 1.87 6.70 -16.99
C ASP A 239 0.55 6.34 -17.70
N THR A 240 -0.55 6.46 -16.96
CA THR A 240 -1.89 6.10 -17.47
C THR A 240 -2.46 7.11 -18.46
N THR A 241 -1.91 8.33 -18.50
CA THR A 241 -2.36 9.41 -19.38
C THR A 241 -1.81 9.24 -20.80
N ILE A 242 -0.53 8.88 -20.90
CA ILE A 242 0.15 8.65 -22.21
C ILE A 242 0.23 7.16 -22.56
N GLU A 243 -0.26 6.31 -21.67
CA GLU A 243 -0.38 4.84 -21.84
C GLU A 243 0.95 4.15 -22.16
N MET A 244 2.03 4.51 -21.47
CA MET A 244 3.33 3.89 -21.68
C MET A 244 4.17 3.86 -20.40
N PHE A 245 5.12 2.91 -20.34
CA PHE A 245 6.15 2.93 -19.32
C PHE A 245 7.12 4.09 -19.57
N THR A 246 7.27 4.95 -18.56
CA THR A 246 8.17 6.10 -18.59
C THR A 246 9.52 5.79 -17.97
N MET A 247 9.57 4.75 -17.12
CA MET A 247 10.78 4.29 -16.46
C MET A 247 10.73 2.80 -16.17
N MET A 248 11.88 2.13 -16.23
CA MET A 248 12.09 0.76 -15.81
C MET A 248 13.41 0.70 -15.03
N VAL A 249 13.36 0.18 -13.80
CA VAL A 249 14.52 0.09 -12.91
C VAL A 249 14.76 -1.38 -12.56
N GLU A 250 15.91 -1.91 -12.96
CA GLU A 250 16.27 -3.30 -12.74
C GLU A 250 17.05 -3.44 -11.42
N PHE A 251 16.55 -4.28 -10.52
CA PHE A 251 17.25 -4.70 -9.30
C PHE A 251 16.64 -6.02 -8.79
N PRO A 252 17.35 -6.78 -7.93
CA PRO A 252 16.95 -8.15 -7.57
C PRO A 252 15.82 -8.16 -6.51
N ILE A 253 14.62 -7.76 -6.91
CA ILE A 253 13.45 -7.73 -6.01
C ILE A 253 12.96 -9.16 -5.63
N GLY A 254 13.27 -10.18 -6.41
CA GLY A 254 12.88 -11.56 -6.18
C GLY A 254 11.43 -11.87 -6.57
N GLU A 255 10.91 -12.99 -6.01
CA GLU A 255 9.60 -13.55 -6.38
C GLU A 255 8.40 -12.91 -5.66
N LYS A 256 8.62 -12.11 -4.61
CA LYS A 256 7.56 -11.55 -3.74
C LYS A 256 7.75 -10.05 -3.52
N GLY A 257 7.98 -9.33 -4.60
CA GLY A 257 8.17 -7.89 -4.51
C GLY A 257 6.87 -7.16 -4.14
N GLN A 258 6.89 -6.41 -3.03
CA GLN A 258 5.81 -5.52 -2.62
C GLN A 258 6.30 -4.08 -2.55
N LEU A 259 5.37 -3.14 -2.64
CA LEU A 259 5.65 -1.72 -2.76
C LEU A 259 4.97 -0.92 -1.67
N VAL A 260 5.67 0.07 -1.11
CA VAL A 260 5.08 1.13 -0.29
C VAL A 260 5.75 2.47 -0.63
N PHE A 261 5.07 3.59 -0.38
CA PHE A 261 5.71 4.90 -0.50
C PHE A 261 6.77 5.09 0.58
N GLY A 262 7.90 5.69 0.20
CA GLY A 262 8.97 6.06 1.10
C GLY A 262 8.70 7.39 1.84
N LYS A 263 9.75 8.19 2.04
CA LYS A 263 9.68 9.44 2.80
C LYS A 263 8.89 10.56 2.11
N ASP A 264 8.76 10.47 0.79
CA ASP A 264 8.00 11.38 -0.06
C ASP A 264 7.49 10.60 -1.27
N GLN A 265 6.71 11.22 -2.14
CA GLN A 265 6.19 10.57 -3.34
C GLN A 265 7.28 10.28 -4.40
N LEU A 266 8.52 10.70 -4.18
CA LEU A 266 9.65 10.48 -5.08
C LEU A 266 10.45 9.22 -4.68
N GLU A 267 10.23 8.69 -3.50
CA GLU A 267 10.85 7.45 -3.03
C GLU A 267 9.82 6.33 -2.95
N VAL A 268 10.14 5.20 -3.52
CA VAL A 268 9.38 3.96 -3.36
C VAL A 268 10.24 2.95 -2.61
N LEU A 269 9.68 2.36 -1.58
CA LEU A 269 10.26 1.21 -0.93
C LEU A 269 9.71 -0.05 -1.61
N ALA A 270 10.62 -0.81 -2.19
CA ALA A 270 10.31 -2.12 -2.73
C ALA A 270 10.89 -3.19 -1.82
N TYR A 271 10.14 -4.21 -1.45
CA TYR A 271 10.67 -5.23 -0.56
C TYR A 271 10.24 -6.63 -0.94
N SER A 272 11.11 -7.58 -0.63
CA SER A 272 10.88 -9.01 -0.74
C SER A 272 10.95 -9.65 0.64
N ASP A 273 10.91 -10.97 0.71
CA ASP A 273 11.13 -11.70 1.96
C ASP A 273 12.57 -11.65 2.49
N SER A 274 13.52 -11.07 1.73
CA SER A 274 14.94 -11.04 2.07
C SER A 274 15.61 -9.66 2.05
N ALA A 275 15.00 -8.65 1.43
CA ALA A 275 15.61 -7.33 1.31
C ALA A 275 14.57 -6.20 1.21
N VAL A 276 14.99 -5.00 1.60
CA VAL A 276 14.27 -3.75 1.40
C VAL A 276 15.13 -2.81 0.57
N PHE A 277 14.57 -2.31 -0.51
CA PHE A 277 15.20 -1.37 -1.44
C PHE A 277 14.51 -0.01 -1.34
N SER A 278 15.29 1.06 -1.41
CA SER A 278 14.80 2.41 -1.68
C SER A 278 15.06 2.72 -3.14
N VAL A 279 14.04 3.12 -3.87
CA VAL A 279 14.15 3.48 -5.30
C VAL A 279 13.68 4.91 -5.48
N ASN A 280 14.53 5.74 -6.06
CA ASN A 280 14.17 7.09 -6.46
C ASN A 280 13.49 7.05 -7.83
N ILE A 281 12.23 7.45 -7.89
CA ILE A 281 11.43 7.39 -9.13
C ILE A 281 11.72 8.53 -10.12
N MET A 282 12.62 9.46 -9.79
CA MET A 282 13.02 10.55 -10.71
C MET A 282 14.20 10.18 -11.61
N ASP A 283 15.15 9.41 -11.08
CA ASP A 283 16.39 9.04 -11.77
C ASP A 283 16.62 7.54 -11.88
N GLY A 284 15.83 6.73 -11.17
CA GLY A 284 15.93 5.28 -11.16
C GLY A 284 17.10 4.74 -10.34
N GLU A 285 17.75 5.55 -9.53
CA GLU A 285 18.76 5.08 -8.60
C GLU A 285 18.11 4.29 -7.46
N TYR A 286 18.77 3.22 -7.00
CA TYR A 286 18.29 2.45 -5.87
C TYR A 286 19.39 2.10 -4.88
N ASP A 287 19.00 1.97 -3.62
CA ASP A 287 19.86 1.53 -2.51
C ASP A 287 19.23 0.34 -1.79
N VAL A 288 20.07 -0.54 -1.23
CA VAL A 288 19.63 -1.59 -0.31
C VAL A 288 19.63 -1.02 1.10
N LEU A 289 18.44 -0.82 1.67
CA LEU A 289 18.30 -0.27 3.02
C LEU A 289 18.45 -1.33 4.11
N PHE A 290 18.01 -2.54 3.83
CA PHE A 290 18.03 -3.63 4.79
C PHE A 290 18.08 -4.99 4.10
N THR A 291 18.78 -5.95 4.71
CA THR A 291 18.75 -7.37 4.33
C THR A 291 18.41 -8.21 5.55
N GLY A 292 17.52 -9.18 5.38
CA GLY A 292 17.05 -10.04 6.46
C GLY A 292 16.40 -11.29 5.93
N GLU A 293 15.62 -11.95 6.76
CA GLU A 293 14.86 -13.15 6.37
C GLU A 293 13.41 -13.00 6.77
N ASN A 294 12.50 -13.58 5.97
CA ASN A 294 11.06 -13.61 6.25
C ASN A 294 10.42 -12.23 6.45
N ILE A 295 10.90 -11.22 5.72
CA ILE A 295 10.28 -9.89 5.73
C ILE A 295 8.85 -10.03 5.18
N SER A 296 7.88 -9.52 5.91
CA SER A 296 6.46 -9.61 5.56
C SER A 296 5.74 -8.28 5.47
N GLY A 297 6.38 -7.20 5.92
CA GLY A 297 5.84 -5.85 5.81
C GLY A 297 6.91 -4.81 6.06
N VAL A 298 6.78 -3.70 5.38
CA VAL A 298 7.67 -2.54 5.51
C VAL A 298 6.82 -1.29 5.49
N GLU A 299 7.15 -0.35 6.34
CA GLU A 299 6.52 0.97 6.35
C GLU A 299 7.55 2.02 6.81
N ARG A 300 7.39 3.24 6.34
CA ARG A 300 8.23 4.36 6.74
C ARG A 300 7.41 5.40 7.49
N SER A 301 7.88 5.83 8.65
CA SER A 301 7.26 6.93 9.39
C SER A 301 7.32 8.23 8.59
N ASP A 302 6.20 8.87 8.40
CA ASP A 302 6.13 10.20 7.77
C ASP A 302 6.80 11.26 8.64
N PHE A 303 6.87 11.04 9.95
CA PHE A 303 7.35 12.01 10.92
C PHE A 303 8.85 11.87 11.22
N THR A 304 9.28 10.70 11.70
CA THR A 304 10.69 10.45 12.09
C THR A 304 11.55 9.98 10.94
N ARG A 305 10.92 9.52 9.84
CA ARG A 305 11.57 8.87 8.71
C ARG A 305 12.19 7.50 9.05
N ASN A 306 11.88 6.97 10.22
CA ASN A 306 12.32 5.64 10.60
C ASN A 306 11.65 4.57 9.74
N LEU A 307 12.40 3.54 9.40
CA LEU A 307 11.94 2.39 8.63
C LEU A 307 11.53 1.27 9.60
N PHE A 308 10.30 0.83 9.48
CA PHE A 308 9.79 -0.33 10.19
C PHE A 308 9.86 -1.54 9.29
N VAL A 309 10.44 -2.61 9.78
CA VAL A 309 10.55 -3.89 9.06
C VAL A 309 9.92 -4.97 9.92
N ALA A 310 8.82 -5.52 9.45
CA ALA A 310 8.12 -6.62 10.09
C ALA A 310 8.59 -7.96 9.52
N ASN A 311 8.81 -8.93 10.40
CA ASN A 311 9.19 -10.28 10.03
C ASN A 311 8.06 -11.27 10.34
N LYS A 312 7.88 -12.22 9.45
CA LYS A 312 6.96 -13.33 9.62
C LYS A 312 7.34 -14.18 10.85
N GLY A 313 6.34 -14.64 11.60
CA GLY A 313 6.58 -15.40 12.81
C GLY A 313 6.77 -14.56 14.08
N GLY A 314 6.68 -13.22 13.98
CA GLY A 314 6.65 -12.31 15.13
C GLY A 314 8.00 -12.03 15.78
N THR A 315 9.08 -12.66 15.36
CA THR A 315 10.44 -12.42 15.88
C THR A 315 11.15 -11.34 15.08
N ASN A 316 12.09 -10.60 15.73
CA ASN A 316 12.93 -9.60 15.06
C ASN A 316 12.14 -8.52 14.29
N GLN A 317 11.13 -7.93 14.91
CA GLN A 317 10.55 -6.70 14.42
C GLN A 317 11.57 -5.57 14.59
N ILE A 318 11.94 -4.90 13.51
CA ILE A 318 13.09 -4.00 13.49
C ILE A 318 12.65 -2.58 13.16
N VAL A 319 13.23 -1.61 13.85
CA VAL A 319 13.12 -0.19 13.52
C VAL A 319 14.51 0.35 13.20
N LEU A 320 14.65 0.94 12.04
CA LEU A 320 15.90 1.52 11.55
C LEU A 320 15.75 3.04 11.41
N ASN A 321 16.80 3.79 11.70
CA ASN A 321 16.85 5.21 11.35
C ASN A 321 17.16 5.40 9.85
N VAL A 322 17.19 6.66 9.41
CA VAL A 322 17.49 7.02 8.01
C VAL A 322 18.92 6.65 7.56
N ALA A 323 19.81 6.37 8.51
CA ALA A 323 21.19 5.92 8.23
C ALA A 323 21.29 4.39 8.18
N GLY A 324 20.19 3.65 8.39
CA GLY A 324 20.18 2.19 8.42
C GLY A 324 20.64 1.58 9.76
N GLU A 325 20.76 2.39 10.82
CA GLU A 325 21.13 1.89 12.14
C GLU A 325 19.89 1.35 12.86
N ILE A 326 20.01 0.19 13.52
CA ILE A 326 18.92 -0.42 14.28
C ILE A 326 18.67 0.39 15.56
N LEU A 327 17.49 1.01 15.64
CA LEU A 327 17.04 1.74 16.82
C LEU A 327 16.34 0.83 17.82
N ALA A 328 15.57 -0.13 17.33
CA ALA A 328 14.86 -1.09 18.16
C ALA A 328 14.75 -2.45 17.46
N ASN A 329 14.74 -3.51 18.27
CA ASN A 329 14.41 -4.85 17.87
C ASN A 329 13.51 -5.46 18.94
N PHE A 330 12.34 -5.92 18.57
CA PHE A 330 11.35 -6.44 19.52
C PHE A 330 10.63 -7.67 18.96
N THR A 331 9.99 -8.42 19.83
CA THR A 331 9.17 -9.56 19.46
C THR A 331 7.70 -9.15 19.51
N ALA A 332 6.98 -9.37 18.41
CA ALA A 332 5.53 -9.30 18.34
C ALA A 332 4.90 -10.61 18.85
N PRO A 333 3.58 -10.67 19.08
CA PRO A 333 2.88 -11.92 19.32
C PRO A 333 3.17 -12.97 18.24
N GLU A 334 3.11 -14.24 18.60
CA GLU A 334 3.27 -15.32 17.63
C GLU A 334 2.22 -15.22 16.53
N GLY A 335 2.66 -15.17 15.29
CA GLY A 335 1.80 -15.09 14.12
C GLY A 335 2.55 -15.45 12.86
N GLU A 336 1.81 -15.89 11.84
CA GLU A 336 2.39 -16.26 10.56
C GLU A 336 2.67 -15.03 9.68
N TYR A 337 1.85 -13.98 9.81
CA TYR A 337 1.92 -12.79 8.96
C TYR A 337 1.88 -11.53 9.82
N VAL A 338 2.82 -10.64 9.55
CA VAL A 338 2.94 -9.36 10.24
C VAL A 338 3.01 -8.24 9.20
N TYR A 339 2.13 -7.26 9.33
CA TYR A 339 2.14 -6.05 8.50
C TYR A 339 2.42 -4.84 9.38
N VAL A 340 3.22 -3.92 8.89
CA VAL A 340 3.51 -2.66 9.56
C VAL A 340 2.67 -1.55 8.93
N PHE A 341 2.05 -0.78 9.78
CA PHE A 341 1.31 0.41 9.38
C PHE A 341 1.68 1.57 10.32
N VAL A 342 2.15 2.66 9.75
CA VAL A 342 2.46 3.88 10.52
C VAL A 342 1.24 4.78 10.53
N LYS A 343 0.76 5.11 11.71
CA LYS A 343 -0.39 6.00 11.87
C LYS A 343 -0.03 7.40 11.35
N LYS A 344 -0.74 7.84 10.31
CA LYS A 344 -0.67 9.22 9.87
C LYS A 344 -1.54 10.07 10.78
N GLN A 345 -0.96 11.09 11.41
CA GLN A 345 -1.76 12.13 12.05
C GLN A 345 -2.26 13.08 10.96
N GLN A 346 -3.57 13.27 10.93
CA GLN A 346 -4.22 14.28 10.09
C GLN A 346 -4.13 15.66 10.73
#